data_a048b16c395adc4dc986dee0f734c2da
#
_entry.id   a048b16c395adc4dc986dee0f734c2da
#
_cell.length_a   1.000
_cell.length_b   1.000
_cell.length_c   1.000
_cell.angle_alpha   90.00
_cell.angle_beta   90.00
_cell.angle_gamma   90.00
#
_symmetry.space_group_name_H-M   'P 1'
#
loop_
_entity.id
_entity.type
_entity.pdbx_description
1 polymer ?
#
loop_
_entity_poly.entity_id
_entity_poly.type
_entity_poly.pdbx_seq_one_letter_code
_entity_poly.pdbx_strand_id
1 'polypeptide(L)'
;MIRAVEELAMNAWPSLQTLFYDGWVLRFADGYTKRANSIHPLYPSSLSVEEKVQACEEIYQSKGLDVVFKMTASAQPDNLDQSLAAKGYKADSRTSVQVSELDGVDKAPAQTALLTEDLHEWLPAYCKLSNIGGRRELTLEQLLHNVVPVLYLASIRHQGQVVACGMGVLQEQFVGLFDVVTDAKFRGRGFGKQLVLSILAWGKRNGAQTAYLQVMLNNEPALRLYSGLGFKEIYTYWYRINPKSEIKHAKTN
;
A
#
# COMPACT_ATOMS: atom_id res chain seq x y z
N MET A 1 0.19 -7.16 16.99
CA MET A 1 0.24 -7.61 15.57
C MET A 1 -0.14 -6.46 14.61
N ILE A 2 -1.34 -5.85 14.69
CA ILE A 2 -1.79 -4.78 13.75
C ILE A 2 -0.75 -3.67 13.62
N ARG A 3 -0.33 -3.05 14.73
CA ARG A 3 0.65 -1.96 14.71
C ARG A 3 1.96 -2.34 14.00
N ALA A 4 2.51 -3.52 14.30
CA ALA A 4 3.76 -3.95 13.66
C ALA A 4 3.63 -4.08 12.14
N VAL A 5 2.51 -4.64 11.64
CA VAL A 5 2.27 -4.74 10.18
C VAL A 5 2.01 -3.37 9.56
N GLU A 6 1.37 -2.44 10.28
CA GLU A 6 1.20 -1.06 9.82
C GLU A 6 2.55 -0.32 9.70
N GLU A 7 3.46 -0.52 10.66
CA GLU A 7 4.82 0.03 10.61
C GLU A 7 5.62 -0.54 9.43
N LEU A 8 5.60 -1.87 9.23
CA LEU A 8 6.20 -2.52 8.06
C LEU A 8 5.63 -1.97 6.74
N ALA A 9 4.30 -1.81 6.67
CA ALA A 9 3.64 -1.29 5.48
C ALA A 9 3.98 0.19 5.21
N MET A 10 4.18 1.01 6.26
CA MET A 10 4.62 2.40 6.11
C MET A 10 6.07 2.50 5.63
N ASN A 11 6.95 1.63 6.09
CA ASN A 11 8.35 1.56 5.67
C ASN A 11 8.47 1.07 4.22
N ALA A 12 7.65 0.09 3.85
CA ALA A 12 7.62 -0.47 2.50
C ALA A 12 6.98 0.46 1.46
N TRP A 13 6.08 1.34 1.89
CA TRP A 13 5.43 2.34 1.05
C TRP A 13 5.57 3.71 1.71
N PRO A 14 6.76 4.33 1.64
CA PRO A 14 7.05 5.58 2.36
C PRO A 14 6.21 6.75 1.85
N SER A 15 6.21 7.83 2.60
CA SER A 15 5.75 9.15 2.17
C SER A 15 6.94 10.03 1.81
N LEU A 16 6.71 11.14 1.09
CA LEU A 16 7.75 12.13 0.84
C LEU A 16 8.09 12.93 2.10
N GLN A 17 7.09 13.15 2.94
CA GLN A 17 7.25 13.84 4.22
C GLN A 17 6.42 13.11 5.28
N THR A 18 6.94 13.04 6.50
CA THR A 18 6.26 12.49 7.68
C THR A 18 6.33 13.48 8.82
N LEU A 19 5.21 13.68 9.51
CA LEU A 19 5.11 14.47 10.74
C LEU A 19 4.50 13.60 11.83
N PHE A 20 5.17 13.53 12.98
CA PHE A 20 4.60 12.92 14.19
C PHE A 20 3.86 13.98 14.99
N TYR A 21 2.61 13.72 15.35
CA TYR A 21 1.78 14.65 16.09
C TYR A 21 0.99 13.91 17.16
N ASP A 22 1.42 14.03 18.39
CA ASP A 22 0.81 13.43 19.59
C ASP A 22 0.30 11.99 19.37
N GLY A 23 1.22 11.09 18.98
CA GLY A 23 0.92 9.67 18.72
C GLY A 23 0.29 9.37 17.35
N TRP A 24 -0.02 10.36 16.54
CA TRP A 24 -0.45 10.18 15.16
C TRP A 24 0.69 10.41 14.17
N VAL A 25 0.71 9.62 13.09
CA VAL A 25 1.68 9.74 12.00
C VAL A 25 0.98 10.35 10.79
N LEU A 26 1.33 11.59 10.46
CA LEU A 26 0.79 12.33 9.32
C LEU A 26 1.72 12.13 8.13
N ARG A 27 1.21 11.69 7.01
CA ARG A 27 1.99 11.31 5.83
C ARG A 27 1.59 12.13 4.62
N PHE A 28 2.58 12.61 3.86
CA PHE A 28 2.37 13.49 2.71
C PHE A 28 3.17 12.99 1.50
N ALA A 29 2.51 12.80 0.37
CA ALA A 29 3.12 12.37 -0.89
C ALA A 29 2.31 12.91 -2.09
N ASP A 30 2.10 14.21 -2.16
CA ASP A 30 1.46 14.93 -3.25
C ASP A 30 0.09 14.37 -3.69
N GLY A 31 -0.64 13.75 -2.77
CA GLY A 31 -1.94 13.13 -3.08
C GLY A 31 -1.84 11.83 -3.92
N TYR A 32 -0.64 11.25 -4.10
CA TYR A 32 -0.42 10.11 -4.98
C TYR A 32 -1.29 8.89 -4.64
N THR A 33 -1.24 8.42 -3.39
CA THR A 33 -2.13 7.36 -2.87
C THR A 33 -2.55 7.65 -1.45
N LYS A 34 -3.73 7.20 -1.03
CA LYS A 34 -4.19 7.32 0.36
C LYS A 34 -3.22 6.67 1.35
N ARG A 35 -2.54 5.57 0.97
CA ARG A 35 -1.55 4.90 1.82
C ARG A 35 -0.39 5.82 2.22
N ALA A 36 0.05 6.70 1.33
CA ALA A 36 1.13 7.65 1.57
C ALA A 36 0.65 9.08 1.90
N ASN A 37 -0.66 9.34 1.82
CA ASN A 37 -1.29 10.64 2.11
C ASN A 37 -2.45 10.44 3.07
N SER A 38 -2.17 10.00 4.28
CA SER A 38 -3.17 9.84 5.32
C SER A 38 -2.57 9.96 6.71
N ILE A 39 -3.45 10.19 7.67
CA ILE A 39 -3.17 10.25 9.09
C ILE A 39 -3.34 8.84 9.65
N HIS A 40 -2.32 8.33 10.32
CA HIS A 40 -2.30 7.01 10.95
C HIS A 40 -2.32 7.16 12.47
N PRO A 41 -3.46 6.94 13.15
CA PRO A 41 -3.60 7.07 14.60
C PRO A 41 -3.12 5.80 15.31
N LEU A 42 -1.81 5.54 15.32
CA LEU A 42 -1.22 4.27 15.74
C LEU A 42 -0.83 4.19 17.21
N TYR A 43 -0.54 5.34 17.82
CA TYR A 43 0.02 5.37 19.18
C TYR A 43 -0.88 6.15 20.12
N PRO A 44 -0.77 5.89 21.44
CA PRO A 44 -1.49 6.66 22.46
C PRO A 44 -1.27 8.17 22.31
N SER A 45 -2.28 8.96 22.61
CA SER A 45 -2.26 10.41 22.52
C SER A 45 -2.72 11.06 23.83
N SER A 46 -2.31 12.32 24.05
CA SER A 46 -2.61 13.11 25.24
C SER A 46 -3.60 14.25 24.99
N LEU A 47 -3.64 14.77 23.76
CA LEU A 47 -4.57 15.83 23.37
C LEU A 47 -5.96 15.28 23.06
N SER A 48 -6.98 16.14 23.12
CA SER A 48 -8.34 15.76 22.76
C SER A 48 -8.47 15.42 21.27
N VAL A 49 -9.44 14.56 20.93
CA VAL A 49 -9.70 14.18 19.52
C VAL A 49 -10.06 15.41 18.70
N GLU A 50 -10.85 16.31 19.25
CA GLU A 50 -11.33 17.52 18.59
C GLU A 50 -10.17 18.44 18.20
N GLU A 51 -9.26 18.73 19.13
CA GLU A 51 -8.07 19.55 18.88
C GLU A 51 -7.17 18.92 17.82
N LYS A 52 -6.92 17.62 17.92
CA LYS A 52 -6.07 16.89 16.98
C LYS A 52 -6.65 16.84 15.57
N VAL A 53 -7.94 16.55 15.44
CA VAL A 53 -8.62 16.53 14.14
C VAL A 53 -8.57 17.92 13.50
N GLN A 54 -8.85 18.98 14.26
CA GLN A 54 -8.76 20.35 13.76
C GLN A 54 -7.36 20.70 13.28
N ALA A 55 -6.32 20.43 14.06
CA ALA A 55 -4.93 20.67 13.69
C ALA A 55 -4.54 19.89 12.41
N CYS A 56 -4.94 18.63 12.31
CA CYS A 56 -4.71 17.84 11.11
C CYS A 56 -5.43 18.40 9.88
N GLU A 57 -6.67 18.88 10.03
CA GLU A 57 -7.41 19.54 8.95
C GLU A 57 -6.65 20.78 8.44
N GLU A 58 -6.18 21.64 9.35
CA GLU A 58 -5.41 22.83 9.01
C GLU A 58 -4.09 22.48 8.28
N ILE A 59 -3.35 21.48 8.77
CA ILE A 59 -2.08 21.04 8.18
C ILE A 59 -2.30 20.49 6.75
N TYR A 60 -3.26 19.59 6.54
CA TYR A 60 -3.52 19.01 5.22
C TYR A 60 -4.09 20.05 4.24
N GLN A 61 -4.99 20.91 4.71
CA GLN A 61 -5.57 21.99 3.90
C GLN A 61 -4.51 23.02 3.47
N SER A 62 -3.55 23.35 4.34
CA SER A 62 -2.45 24.26 3.99
C SER A 62 -1.56 23.72 2.85
N LYS A 63 -1.50 22.39 2.72
CA LYS A 63 -0.79 21.69 1.63
C LYS A 63 -1.68 21.43 0.39
N GLY A 64 -2.95 21.80 0.43
CA GLY A 64 -3.91 21.50 -0.65
C GLY A 64 -4.27 20.03 -0.77
N LEU A 65 -4.06 19.23 0.29
CA LEU A 65 -4.31 17.81 0.32
C LEU A 65 -5.65 17.48 0.99
N ASP A 66 -6.22 16.34 0.63
CA ASP A 66 -7.40 15.80 1.28
C ASP A 66 -7.06 15.32 2.70
N VAL A 67 -7.98 15.55 3.63
CA VAL A 67 -7.86 15.06 5.00
C VAL A 67 -8.39 13.63 5.06
N VAL A 68 -7.49 12.68 5.21
CA VAL A 68 -7.78 11.24 5.17
C VAL A 68 -7.20 10.57 6.41
N PHE A 69 -8.01 9.88 7.16
CA PHE A 69 -7.55 9.03 8.28
C PHE A 69 -7.56 7.57 7.85
N LYS A 70 -6.48 6.84 8.10
CA LYS A 70 -6.43 5.39 7.95
C LYS A 70 -6.83 4.73 9.27
N MET A 71 -7.98 4.09 9.29
CA MET A 71 -8.58 3.49 10.48
C MET A 71 -8.35 2.00 10.53
N THR A 72 -7.88 1.51 11.67
CA THR A 72 -7.77 0.09 12.01
C THR A 72 -8.52 -0.17 13.32
N ALA A 73 -8.72 -1.43 13.69
CA ALA A 73 -9.25 -1.78 15.00
C ALA A 73 -8.35 -1.36 16.19
N SER A 74 -7.09 -0.97 15.91
CA SER A 74 -6.14 -0.48 16.93
C SER A 74 -5.90 1.03 16.84
N ALA A 75 -6.75 1.78 16.12
CA ALA A 75 -6.62 3.24 16.01
C ALA A 75 -6.87 3.89 17.40
N GLN A 76 -6.04 4.89 17.72
CA GLN A 76 -6.07 5.58 19.00
C GLN A 76 -6.47 7.06 18.85
N PRO A 77 -7.37 7.56 19.73
CA PRO A 77 -8.11 6.82 20.76
C PRO A 77 -9.25 5.96 20.21
N ASP A 78 -9.76 5.02 20.99
CA ASP A 78 -10.76 4.02 20.56
C ASP A 78 -12.06 4.62 19.99
N ASN A 79 -12.44 5.82 20.43
CA ASN A 79 -13.63 6.53 19.95
C ASN A 79 -13.40 7.35 18.66
N LEU A 80 -12.19 7.35 18.09
CA LEU A 80 -11.83 8.21 16.95
C LEU A 80 -12.72 7.97 15.73
N ASP A 81 -13.01 6.71 15.39
CA ASP A 81 -13.86 6.39 14.23
C ASP A 81 -15.25 6.99 14.35
N GLN A 82 -15.85 6.90 15.56
CA GLN A 82 -17.16 7.48 15.84
C GLN A 82 -17.12 9.01 15.79
N SER A 83 -16.08 9.62 16.35
CA SER A 83 -15.88 11.07 16.33
C SER A 83 -15.75 11.61 14.91
N LEU A 84 -14.98 10.93 14.05
CA LEU A 84 -14.86 11.28 12.62
C LEU A 84 -16.18 11.11 11.88
N ALA A 85 -16.91 10.02 12.13
CA ALA A 85 -18.24 9.79 11.56
C ALA A 85 -19.22 10.91 11.94
N ALA A 86 -19.26 11.30 13.23
CA ALA A 86 -20.10 12.39 13.72
C ALA A 86 -19.75 13.76 13.09
N LYS A 87 -18.47 13.97 12.74
CA LYS A 87 -18.01 15.15 11.97
C LYS A 87 -18.31 15.05 10.46
N GLY A 88 -18.95 13.99 10.00
CA GLY A 88 -19.37 13.78 8.61
C GLY A 88 -18.31 13.14 7.71
N TYR A 89 -17.20 12.64 8.25
CA TYR A 89 -16.22 11.89 7.47
C TYR A 89 -16.81 10.60 6.92
N LYS A 90 -16.67 10.37 5.63
CA LYS A 90 -17.19 9.18 4.94
C LYS A 90 -16.21 8.02 5.01
N ALA A 91 -16.73 6.81 5.23
CA ALA A 91 -15.94 5.59 5.14
C ALA A 91 -15.69 5.21 3.68
N ASP A 92 -14.47 4.79 3.34
CA ASP A 92 -14.07 4.41 1.99
C ASP A 92 -13.01 3.31 1.98
N SER A 93 -12.90 2.61 0.85
CA SER A 93 -11.80 1.69 0.48
C SER A 93 -11.48 0.65 1.56
N ARG A 94 -12.48 -0.12 2.00
CA ARG A 94 -12.25 -1.25 2.92
C ARG A 94 -11.23 -2.23 2.33
N THR A 95 -10.19 -2.53 3.09
CA THR A 95 -9.01 -3.27 2.65
C THR A 95 -8.67 -4.37 3.64
N SER A 96 -8.48 -5.56 3.14
CA SER A 96 -8.00 -6.73 3.89
C SER A 96 -6.47 -6.68 3.99
N VAL A 97 -5.94 -6.89 5.18
CA VAL A 97 -4.52 -7.15 5.41
C VAL A 97 -4.36 -8.64 5.66
N GLN A 98 -3.54 -9.27 4.83
CA GLN A 98 -3.39 -10.71 4.81
C GLN A 98 -1.94 -11.12 5.00
N VAL A 99 -1.72 -12.28 5.61
CA VAL A 99 -0.40 -12.89 5.79
C VAL A 99 -0.40 -14.34 5.31
N SER A 100 0.79 -14.82 4.97
CA SER A 100 1.05 -16.23 4.67
C SER A 100 2.44 -16.61 5.18
N GLU A 101 2.55 -17.77 5.84
CA GLU A 101 3.85 -18.35 6.15
C GLU A 101 4.51 -18.88 4.87
N LEU A 102 5.83 -18.76 4.79
CA LEU A 102 6.59 -19.13 3.60
C LEU A 102 7.16 -20.55 3.62
N ASP A 103 6.86 -21.36 4.64
CA ASP A 103 7.40 -22.71 4.79
C ASP A 103 7.11 -23.62 3.59
N GLY A 104 5.93 -23.47 2.98
CA GLY A 104 5.49 -24.25 1.81
C GLY A 104 5.92 -23.66 0.45
N VAL A 105 6.67 -22.56 0.42
CA VAL A 105 7.11 -21.91 -0.83
C VAL A 105 8.45 -22.51 -1.28
N ASP A 106 8.46 -23.77 -1.76
CA ASP A 106 9.70 -24.44 -2.15
C ASP A 106 9.95 -24.51 -3.66
N LYS A 107 8.96 -24.18 -4.47
CA LYS A 107 9.08 -24.27 -5.93
C LYS A 107 9.06 -22.91 -6.55
N ALA A 108 10.21 -22.49 -7.10
CA ALA A 108 10.22 -21.41 -8.08
C ALA A 108 9.23 -21.76 -9.21
N PRO A 109 8.39 -20.82 -9.67
CA PRO A 109 7.49 -21.07 -10.78
C PRO A 109 8.29 -21.46 -12.04
N ALA A 110 7.70 -22.27 -12.92
CA ALA A 110 8.32 -22.75 -14.15
C ALA A 110 8.84 -21.61 -15.03
N GLN A 111 8.21 -20.44 -14.97
CA GLN A 111 8.69 -19.19 -15.54
C GLN A 111 8.99 -18.22 -14.39
N THR A 112 10.26 -17.96 -14.16
CA THR A 112 10.71 -17.01 -13.14
C THR A 112 10.49 -15.58 -13.64
N ALA A 113 10.00 -14.69 -12.79
CA ALA A 113 9.97 -13.26 -13.11
C ALA A 113 11.39 -12.77 -13.35
N LEU A 114 11.56 -11.87 -14.29
CA LEU A 114 12.78 -11.08 -14.41
C LEU A 114 12.81 -10.13 -13.20
N LEU A 115 13.93 -10.14 -12.53
CA LEU A 115 14.14 -9.45 -11.28
C LEU A 115 15.18 -8.38 -11.56
N THR A 116 14.84 -7.18 -11.20
CA THR A 116 15.77 -6.05 -11.35
C THR A 116 15.74 -5.24 -10.06
N GLU A 117 16.88 -4.69 -9.70
CA GLU A 117 17.00 -3.62 -8.70
C GLU A 117 17.02 -2.26 -9.39
N ASP A 118 17.05 -2.24 -10.73
CA ASP A 118 17.06 -1.01 -11.51
C ASP A 118 15.63 -0.47 -11.68
N LEU A 119 15.36 0.60 -10.95
CA LEU A 119 14.10 1.33 -11.00
C LEU A 119 13.84 1.93 -12.39
N HIS A 120 14.89 2.39 -13.09
CA HIS A 120 14.74 2.98 -14.43
C HIS A 120 14.28 1.96 -15.48
N GLU A 121 14.60 0.68 -15.29
CA GLU A 121 14.09 -0.39 -16.16
C GLU A 121 12.63 -0.75 -15.82
N TRP A 122 12.29 -0.83 -14.53
CA TRP A 122 11.00 -1.32 -14.08
C TRP A 122 9.88 -0.27 -14.15
N LEU A 123 10.17 0.97 -13.73
CA LEU A 123 9.18 2.04 -13.56
C LEU A 123 8.37 2.35 -14.82
N PRO A 124 8.97 2.52 -16.01
CA PRO A 124 8.21 2.79 -17.24
C PRO A 124 7.22 1.67 -17.58
N ALA A 125 7.63 0.40 -17.37
CA ALA A 125 6.76 -0.74 -17.61
C ALA A 125 5.59 -0.78 -16.64
N TYR A 126 5.85 -0.57 -15.35
CA TYR A 126 4.81 -0.50 -14.32
C TYR A 126 3.84 0.67 -14.57
N CYS A 127 4.34 1.86 -14.86
CA CYS A 127 3.54 3.04 -15.17
C CYS A 127 2.62 2.80 -16.36
N LYS A 128 3.12 2.18 -17.43
CA LYS A 128 2.32 1.79 -18.59
C LYS A 128 1.20 0.82 -18.22
N LEU A 129 1.49 -0.24 -17.44
CA LEU A 129 0.50 -1.24 -17.03
C LEU A 129 -0.55 -0.68 -16.08
N SER A 130 -0.18 0.30 -15.26
CA SER A 130 -1.03 0.94 -14.25
C SER A 130 -1.69 2.23 -14.72
N ASN A 131 -1.44 2.64 -15.98
CA ASN A 131 -1.92 3.90 -16.56
C ASN A 131 -1.54 5.12 -15.69
N ILE A 132 -0.28 5.16 -15.27
CA ILE A 132 0.31 6.25 -14.48
C ILE A 132 1.20 7.08 -15.41
N GLY A 133 1.16 8.41 -15.26
CA GLY A 133 2.03 9.30 -16.02
C GLY A 133 2.11 10.69 -15.42
N GLY A 134 2.98 11.53 -15.99
CA GLY A 134 3.16 12.92 -15.58
C GLY A 134 3.62 13.06 -14.12
N ARG A 135 3.02 13.99 -13.38
CA ARG A 135 3.40 14.25 -11.99
C ARG A 135 3.30 13.01 -11.08
N ARG A 136 2.33 12.13 -11.34
CA ARG A 136 2.14 10.91 -10.54
C ARG A 136 3.30 9.92 -10.70
N GLU A 137 3.89 9.83 -11.88
CA GLU A 137 5.07 9.00 -12.15
C GLU A 137 6.30 9.53 -11.39
N LEU A 138 6.53 10.85 -11.43
CA LEU A 138 7.61 11.49 -10.67
C LEU A 138 7.45 11.28 -9.15
N THR A 139 6.22 11.40 -8.64
CA THR A 139 5.95 11.14 -7.22
C THR A 139 6.21 9.68 -6.87
N LEU A 140 5.79 8.73 -7.72
CA LEU A 140 6.06 7.30 -7.52
C LEU A 140 7.56 7.01 -7.47
N GLU A 141 8.31 7.55 -8.43
CA GLU A 141 9.77 7.41 -8.49
C GLU A 141 10.42 7.88 -7.18
N GLN A 142 10.04 9.06 -6.69
CA GLN A 142 10.54 9.59 -5.43
C GLN A 142 10.17 8.70 -4.22
N LEU A 143 8.95 8.16 -4.18
CA LEU A 143 8.53 7.23 -3.13
C LEU A 143 9.38 5.96 -3.14
N LEU A 144 9.64 5.39 -4.32
CA LEU A 144 10.44 4.16 -4.45
C LEU A 144 11.91 4.38 -4.07
N HIS A 145 12.48 5.54 -4.38
CA HIS A 145 13.83 5.91 -3.92
C HIS A 145 13.93 6.08 -2.38
N ASN A 146 12.82 6.40 -1.72
CA ASN A 146 12.77 6.56 -0.27
C ASN A 146 12.53 5.24 0.48
N VAL A 147 12.38 4.11 -0.20
CA VAL A 147 12.25 2.80 0.45
C VAL A 147 13.58 2.41 1.08
N VAL A 148 13.62 2.36 2.41
CA VAL A 148 14.85 2.00 3.17
C VAL A 148 15.05 0.49 3.28
N PRO A 149 14.00 -0.36 3.51
CA PRO A 149 14.13 -1.80 3.45
C PRO A 149 14.56 -2.30 2.06
N VAL A 150 14.94 -3.57 1.96
CA VAL A 150 15.37 -4.14 0.67
C VAL A 150 14.20 -4.20 -0.30
N LEU A 151 14.27 -3.38 -1.34
CA LEU A 151 13.28 -3.31 -2.40
C LEU A 151 13.63 -4.27 -3.53
N TYR A 152 12.64 -4.97 -4.02
CA TYR A 152 12.76 -5.94 -5.08
C TYR A 152 11.69 -5.71 -6.15
N LEU A 153 12.13 -5.39 -7.35
CA LEU A 153 11.26 -5.08 -8.49
C LEU A 153 11.16 -6.32 -9.39
N ALA A 154 9.93 -6.74 -9.67
CA ALA A 154 9.67 -7.95 -10.44
C ALA A 154 8.84 -7.64 -11.69
N SER A 155 9.21 -8.24 -12.81
CA SER A 155 8.44 -8.19 -14.04
C SER A 155 8.39 -9.55 -14.75
N ILE A 156 7.30 -9.82 -15.46
CA ILE A 156 7.20 -10.98 -16.36
C ILE A 156 7.11 -10.47 -17.79
N ARG A 157 7.98 -11.02 -18.65
CA ARG A 157 7.93 -10.79 -20.10
C ARG A 157 7.28 -11.97 -20.81
N HIS A 158 6.42 -11.65 -21.76
CA HIS A 158 5.81 -12.62 -22.68
C HIS A 158 5.86 -12.07 -24.09
N GLN A 159 6.41 -12.84 -25.02
CA GLN A 159 6.60 -12.41 -26.42
C GLN A 159 7.30 -11.05 -26.56
N GLY A 160 8.36 -10.83 -25.77
CA GLY A 160 9.17 -9.61 -25.82
C GLY A 160 8.62 -8.39 -25.05
N GLN A 161 7.39 -8.43 -24.57
CA GLN A 161 6.77 -7.33 -23.82
C GLN A 161 6.58 -7.66 -22.34
N VAL A 162 6.64 -6.64 -21.46
CA VAL A 162 6.30 -6.80 -20.04
C VAL A 162 4.78 -6.90 -19.92
N VAL A 163 4.31 -7.99 -19.30
CA VAL A 163 2.86 -8.29 -19.14
C VAL A 163 2.41 -8.28 -17.69
N ALA A 164 3.32 -8.31 -16.73
CA ALA A 164 3.03 -8.16 -15.31
C ALA A 164 4.19 -7.50 -14.58
N CYS A 165 3.88 -6.66 -13.60
CA CYS A 165 4.82 -6.03 -12.69
C CYS A 165 4.33 -6.15 -11.25
N GLY A 166 5.25 -6.08 -10.32
CA GLY A 166 4.99 -6.01 -8.89
C GLY A 166 6.28 -5.82 -8.13
N MET A 167 6.19 -5.57 -6.84
CA MET A 167 7.38 -5.44 -6.01
C MET A 167 7.23 -6.19 -4.68
N GLY A 168 8.36 -6.64 -4.17
CA GLY A 168 8.55 -7.17 -2.84
C GLY A 168 9.40 -6.23 -2.00
N VAL A 169 9.04 -6.04 -0.74
CA VAL A 169 9.87 -5.28 0.20
C VAL A 169 10.18 -6.16 1.39
N LEU A 170 11.46 -6.45 1.57
CA LEU A 170 11.94 -7.30 2.65
C LEU A 170 12.43 -6.44 3.81
N GLN A 171 11.84 -6.64 4.97
CA GLN A 171 12.28 -6.06 6.24
C GLN A 171 12.25 -7.14 7.31
N GLU A 172 13.38 -7.37 7.97
CA GLU A 172 13.53 -8.44 8.96
C GLU A 172 13.08 -9.80 8.38
N GLN A 173 12.13 -10.46 9.02
CA GLN A 173 11.56 -11.74 8.60
C GLN A 173 10.30 -11.62 7.74
N PHE A 174 9.96 -10.40 7.28
CA PHE A 174 8.74 -10.13 6.54
C PHE A 174 9.03 -9.71 5.10
N VAL A 175 8.28 -10.25 4.14
CA VAL A 175 8.22 -9.73 2.78
C VAL A 175 6.83 -9.18 2.48
N GLY A 176 6.74 -7.88 2.19
CA GLY A 176 5.51 -7.23 1.76
C GLY A 176 5.35 -7.30 0.25
N LEU A 177 4.14 -7.59 -0.24
CA LEU A 177 3.79 -7.57 -1.66
C LEU A 177 3.06 -6.27 -2.01
N PHE A 178 3.57 -5.54 -3.01
CA PHE A 178 2.97 -4.27 -3.44
C PHE A 178 2.89 -4.17 -4.96
N ASP A 179 1.95 -3.35 -5.43
CA ASP A 179 1.83 -2.90 -6.82
C ASP A 179 1.80 -4.04 -7.86
N VAL A 180 1.18 -5.16 -7.49
CA VAL A 180 0.98 -6.30 -8.38
C VAL A 180 -0.06 -5.95 -9.45
N VAL A 181 0.39 -5.84 -10.68
CA VAL A 181 -0.45 -5.52 -11.85
C VAL A 181 -0.20 -6.52 -12.98
N THR A 182 -1.25 -6.88 -13.70
CA THR A 182 -1.16 -7.67 -14.95
C THR A 182 -1.92 -6.94 -16.04
N ASP A 183 -1.31 -6.81 -17.22
CA ASP A 183 -1.94 -6.24 -18.41
C ASP A 183 -3.31 -6.89 -18.64
N ALA A 184 -4.32 -6.06 -18.89
CA ALA A 184 -5.70 -6.51 -19.05
C ALA A 184 -5.85 -7.61 -20.13
N LYS A 185 -5.08 -7.53 -21.21
CA LYS A 185 -5.07 -8.51 -22.33
C LYS A 185 -4.50 -9.88 -21.93
N PHE A 186 -3.74 -9.93 -20.84
CA PHE A 186 -3.03 -11.13 -20.37
C PHE A 186 -3.55 -11.67 -19.04
N ARG A 187 -4.63 -11.10 -18.50
CA ARG A 187 -5.28 -11.61 -17.29
C ARG A 187 -5.83 -13.02 -17.50
N GLY A 188 -5.98 -13.78 -16.43
CA GLY A 188 -6.48 -15.16 -16.45
C GLY A 188 -5.48 -16.21 -16.99
N ARG A 189 -4.26 -15.79 -17.41
CA ARG A 189 -3.22 -16.69 -17.95
C ARG A 189 -2.15 -17.09 -16.91
N GLY A 190 -2.35 -16.78 -15.64
CA GLY A 190 -1.45 -17.19 -14.55
C GLY A 190 -0.25 -16.26 -14.31
N PHE A 191 -0.03 -15.20 -15.10
CA PHE A 191 1.14 -14.31 -14.96
C PHE A 191 1.21 -13.62 -13.60
N GLY A 192 0.08 -13.13 -13.08
CA GLY A 192 0.04 -12.55 -11.73
C GLY A 192 0.43 -13.56 -10.64
N LYS A 193 -0.02 -14.82 -10.75
CA LYS A 193 0.39 -15.88 -9.83
C LYS A 193 1.90 -16.17 -9.91
N GLN A 194 2.44 -16.28 -11.11
CA GLN A 194 3.87 -16.51 -11.34
C GLN A 194 4.71 -15.37 -10.74
N LEU A 195 4.30 -14.11 -10.96
CA LEU A 195 4.95 -12.94 -10.41
C LEU A 195 4.99 -12.99 -8.88
N VAL A 196 3.85 -13.20 -8.24
CA VAL A 196 3.75 -13.27 -6.78
C VAL A 196 4.61 -14.42 -6.23
N LEU A 197 4.54 -15.62 -6.81
CA LEU A 197 5.38 -16.75 -6.39
C LEU A 197 6.88 -16.45 -6.54
N SER A 198 7.30 -15.72 -7.57
CA SER A 198 8.69 -15.30 -7.74
C SER A 198 9.15 -14.37 -6.63
N ILE A 199 8.32 -13.40 -6.23
CA ILE A 199 8.59 -12.48 -5.12
C ILE A 199 8.65 -13.25 -3.79
N LEU A 200 7.70 -14.15 -3.55
CA LEU A 200 7.69 -14.96 -2.32
C LEU A 200 8.92 -15.86 -2.21
N ALA A 201 9.30 -16.53 -3.31
CA ALA A 201 10.49 -17.37 -3.37
C ALA A 201 11.78 -16.55 -3.17
N TRP A 202 11.84 -15.32 -3.70
CA TRP A 202 12.93 -14.39 -3.42
C TRP A 202 12.96 -14.01 -1.94
N GLY A 203 11.84 -13.59 -1.36
CA GLY A 203 11.74 -13.23 0.04
C GLY A 203 12.23 -14.37 0.94
N LYS A 204 11.76 -15.61 0.72
CA LYS A 204 12.19 -16.79 1.46
C LYS A 204 13.71 -17.03 1.37
N ARG A 205 14.27 -16.96 0.16
CA ARG A 205 15.74 -17.13 -0.03
C ARG A 205 16.57 -16.06 0.69
N ASN A 206 15.98 -14.89 0.93
CA ASN A 206 16.62 -13.78 1.63
C ASN A 206 16.22 -13.66 3.11
N GLY A 207 15.64 -14.72 3.69
CA GLY A 207 15.38 -14.83 5.12
C GLY A 207 13.96 -14.46 5.58
N ALA A 208 13.05 -14.12 4.68
CA ALA A 208 11.66 -13.92 5.06
C ALA A 208 11.02 -15.25 5.51
N GLN A 209 10.26 -15.21 6.58
CA GLN A 209 9.46 -16.30 7.11
C GLN A 209 7.97 -16.09 6.83
N THR A 210 7.54 -14.83 6.80
CA THR A 210 6.14 -14.43 6.61
C THR A 210 6.00 -13.42 5.47
N ALA A 211 5.05 -13.64 4.59
CA ALA A 211 4.63 -12.64 3.61
C ALA A 211 3.38 -11.90 4.08
N TYR A 212 3.26 -10.62 3.72
CA TYR A 212 2.05 -9.82 3.95
C TYR A 212 1.65 -9.01 2.72
N LEU A 213 0.37 -8.68 2.64
CA LEU A 213 -0.17 -7.81 1.59
C LEU A 213 -1.42 -7.06 2.06
N GLN A 214 -1.80 -6.07 1.27
CA GLN A 214 -3.02 -5.29 1.46
C GLN A 214 -3.85 -5.34 0.17
N VAL A 215 -5.09 -5.80 0.26
CA VAL A 215 -5.99 -5.95 -0.88
C VAL A 215 -7.38 -5.40 -0.59
N MET A 216 -7.90 -4.56 -1.48
CA MET A 216 -9.26 -4.01 -1.35
C MET A 216 -10.29 -5.15 -1.40
N LEU A 217 -11.30 -5.11 -0.52
CA LEU A 217 -12.34 -6.16 -0.44
C LEU A 217 -13.20 -6.29 -1.70
N ASN A 218 -13.24 -5.27 -2.55
CA ASN A 218 -13.92 -5.32 -3.84
C ASN A 218 -13.03 -5.83 -5.00
N ASN A 219 -11.76 -6.16 -4.74
CA ASN A 219 -10.86 -6.75 -5.75
C ASN A 219 -10.91 -8.29 -5.70
N GLU A 220 -12.06 -8.85 -6.09
CA GLU A 220 -12.27 -10.30 -6.06
C GLU A 220 -11.22 -11.13 -6.82
N PRO A 221 -10.69 -10.71 -8.01
CA PRO A 221 -9.65 -11.47 -8.69
C PRO A 221 -8.37 -11.61 -7.86
N ALA A 222 -7.96 -10.53 -7.19
CA ALA A 222 -6.78 -10.54 -6.32
C ALA A 222 -7.03 -11.35 -5.04
N LEU A 223 -8.22 -11.23 -4.42
CA LEU A 223 -8.60 -12.03 -3.24
C LEU A 223 -8.53 -13.52 -3.56
N ARG A 224 -9.08 -13.97 -4.71
CA ARG A 224 -8.99 -15.38 -5.14
C ARG A 224 -7.55 -15.82 -5.38
N LEU A 225 -6.72 -14.96 -6.00
CA LEU A 225 -5.32 -15.25 -6.21
C LEU A 225 -4.59 -15.49 -4.89
N TYR A 226 -4.72 -14.57 -3.95
CA TYR A 226 -4.00 -14.62 -2.67
C TYR A 226 -4.50 -15.75 -1.77
N SER A 227 -5.81 -15.97 -1.70
CA SER A 227 -6.38 -17.13 -0.99
C SER A 227 -5.85 -18.47 -1.56
N GLY A 228 -5.73 -18.60 -2.90
CA GLY A 228 -5.13 -19.77 -3.55
C GLY A 228 -3.61 -19.93 -3.33
N LEU A 229 -2.94 -18.92 -2.75
CA LEU A 229 -1.55 -18.94 -2.34
C LEU A 229 -1.37 -19.06 -0.80
N GLY A 230 -2.46 -19.30 -0.07
CA GLY A 230 -2.42 -19.54 1.38
C GLY A 230 -2.49 -18.28 2.23
N PHE A 231 -2.70 -17.09 1.64
CA PHE A 231 -2.89 -15.87 2.41
C PHE A 231 -4.20 -15.87 3.19
N LYS A 232 -4.12 -15.44 4.45
CA LYS A 232 -5.26 -15.32 5.38
C LYS A 232 -5.35 -13.91 5.92
N GLU A 233 -6.58 -13.40 6.01
CA GLU A 233 -6.83 -12.08 6.62
C GLU A 233 -6.51 -12.12 8.11
N ILE A 234 -5.79 -11.09 8.57
CA ILE A 234 -5.51 -10.88 9.99
C ILE A 234 -6.23 -9.68 10.56
N TYR A 235 -6.54 -8.67 9.75
CA TYR A 235 -7.41 -7.54 10.06
C TYR A 235 -7.83 -6.83 8.78
N THR A 236 -8.80 -5.90 8.92
CA THR A 236 -9.18 -4.95 7.89
C THR A 236 -8.89 -3.52 8.34
N TYR A 237 -8.63 -2.64 7.38
CA TYR A 237 -8.64 -1.20 7.59
C TYR A 237 -9.59 -0.52 6.60
N TRP A 238 -9.94 0.74 6.90
CA TRP A 238 -10.69 1.62 5.99
C TRP A 238 -10.16 3.05 6.12
N TYR A 239 -10.60 3.90 5.21
CA TYR A 239 -10.31 5.33 5.32
C TYR A 239 -11.54 6.09 5.77
N ARG A 240 -11.30 7.15 6.56
CA ARG A 240 -12.27 8.22 6.82
C ARG A 240 -11.82 9.45 6.05
N ILE A 241 -12.65 9.92 5.10
CA ILE A 241 -12.33 11.03 4.20
C ILE A 241 -13.23 12.21 4.54
N ASN A 242 -12.64 13.40 4.68
CA ASN A 242 -13.40 14.63 4.91
C ASN A 242 -14.17 14.98 3.64
N PRO A 243 -15.53 15.12 3.68
CA PRO A 243 -16.33 15.41 2.51
C PRO A 243 -16.05 16.78 1.87
N LYS A 244 -15.47 17.74 2.62
CA LYS A 244 -15.02 19.03 2.06
C LYS A 244 -13.89 18.87 1.04
N SER A 245 -13.20 17.75 1.02
CA SER A 245 -12.16 17.40 0.06
C SER A 245 -12.74 17.07 -1.32
N GLU A 246 -13.90 16.45 -1.40
CA GLU A 246 -14.57 16.08 -2.66
C GLU A 246 -14.99 17.30 -3.50
N ILE A 247 -15.30 18.43 -2.85
CA ILE A 247 -15.79 19.65 -3.53
C ILE A 247 -14.67 20.32 -4.34
N LYS A 248 -13.40 20.14 -4.00
CA LYS A 248 -12.27 20.74 -4.74
C LYS A 248 -12.00 20.02 -6.06
N HIS A 249 -12.16 18.70 -6.11
CA HIS A 249 -11.92 17.91 -7.32
C HIS A 249 -13.05 18.03 -8.36
N ALA A 250 -14.27 18.35 -7.93
CA ALA A 250 -15.41 18.59 -8.83
C ALA A 250 -15.37 19.96 -9.56
N LYS A 251 -14.49 20.88 -9.14
CA LYS A 251 -14.36 22.22 -9.73
C LYS A 251 -13.18 22.37 -10.70
N THR A 252 -12.42 21.29 -10.94
CA THR A 252 -11.20 21.33 -11.78
C THR A 252 -11.29 20.41 -13.01
N ASN A 253 -12.50 19.99 -13.39
CA ASN A 253 -12.79 19.29 -14.66
C ASN A 253 -13.52 20.23 -15.63
#